data_05154ff4dfe5e921ec55a129b5c4f4c0
#
_entry.id   05154ff4dfe5e921ec55a129b5c4f4c0
#
_cell.length_a   1.000
_cell.length_b   1.000
_cell.length_c   1.000
_cell.angle_alpha   90.00
_cell.angle_beta   90.00
_cell.angle_gamma   90.00
#
_symmetry.space_group_name_H-M   'P 1'
#
loop_
_entity.id
_entity.type
_entity.pdbx_description
1 polymer ?
#
loop_
_entity_poly.entity_id
_entity_poly.type
_entity_poly.pdbx_seq_one_letter_code
_entity_poly.pdbx_strand_id
1 'polypeptide(L)'
;MEMRSNKNIRIGDVLQELGYINEDQINQAVAYQKENKGVRLGAALIALGFITEKQMLEALGKRLNYEVVNISDLSVDVKAVEMIPRVLAEKYNMMGYKVEDTMYYLLVDDPLNFYGIEDIRQIVGREVHISLCEKAPLENSIQYYYSEVSARQAAQKAAQNTTQTSEIMEISVEEGDDDTPIINLFNSLL
;
A
#
# COMPACT_ATOMS: atom_id res chain seq x y z
N MET A 1 -33.38 15.34 8.73
CA MET A 1 -32.08 16.01 8.93
C MET A 1 -31.26 15.70 7.70
N GLU A 2 -31.22 16.64 6.74
CA GLU A 2 -30.64 16.42 5.40
C GLU A 2 -29.14 16.26 5.50
N MET A 3 -28.64 15.11 5.05
CA MET A 3 -27.22 14.93 4.78
C MET A 3 -26.85 15.79 3.56
N ARG A 4 -26.42 17.02 3.81
CA ARG A 4 -25.80 17.86 2.78
C ARG A 4 -24.53 17.15 2.31
N SER A 5 -24.49 16.80 1.04
CA SER A 5 -23.34 16.22 0.36
C SER A 5 -22.09 17.08 0.61
N ASN A 6 -21.18 16.60 1.44
CA ASN A 6 -19.94 17.28 1.84
C ASN A 6 -18.92 17.49 0.69
N LYS A 7 -19.25 17.06 -0.54
CA LYS A 7 -18.33 17.11 -1.68
C LYS A 7 -17.94 18.51 -2.17
N ASN A 8 -18.69 19.54 -1.81
CA ASN A 8 -18.45 20.93 -2.27
C ASN A 8 -17.77 21.84 -1.23
N ILE A 9 -17.52 21.36 -0.02
CA ILE A 9 -16.86 22.18 1.03
C ILE A 9 -15.36 22.26 0.71
N ARG A 10 -14.81 23.49 0.70
CA ARG A 10 -13.38 23.69 0.47
C ARG A 10 -12.59 23.17 1.67
N ILE A 11 -11.41 22.61 1.44
CA ILE A 11 -10.58 22.09 2.54
C ILE A 11 -10.15 23.17 3.53
N GLY A 12 -9.96 24.41 3.06
CA GLY A 12 -9.70 25.56 3.92
C GLY A 12 -10.83 25.82 4.92
N ASP A 13 -12.09 25.71 4.48
CA ASP A 13 -13.26 25.92 5.35
C ASP A 13 -13.32 24.84 6.44
N VAL A 14 -13.00 23.58 6.09
CA VAL A 14 -12.95 22.47 7.06
C VAL A 14 -11.84 22.67 8.08
N LEU A 15 -10.65 23.11 7.65
CA LEU A 15 -9.53 23.40 8.55
C LEU A 15 -9.84 24.55 9.49
N GLN A 16 -10.55 25.61 9.03
CA GLN A 16 -11.03 26.69 9.87
C GLN A 16 -12.10 26.22 10.86
N GLU A 17 -13.06 25.40 10.42
CA GLU A 17 -14.10 24.84 11.28
C GLU A 17 -13.50 23.96 12.40
N LEU A 18 -12.41 23.24 12.11
CA LEU A 18 -11.64 22.46 13.08
C LEU A 18 -10.75 23.33 13.98
N GLY A 19 -10.64 24.63 13.69
CA GLY A 19 -9.83 25.56 14.47
C GLY A 19 -8.33 25.43 14.24
N TYR A 20 -7.90 24.78 13.15
CA TYR A 20 -6.49 24.58 12.86
C TYR A 20 -5.83 25.78 12.19
N ILE A 21 -6.60 26.58 11.43
CA ILE A 21 -6.11 27.78 10.75
C ILE A 21 -7.12 28.92 10.82
N ASN A 22 -6.64 30.13 10.59
CA ASN A 22 -7.43 31.34 10.42
C ASN A 22 -7.37 31.86 8.96
N GLU A 23 -8.12 32.93 8.66
CA GLU A 23 -8.20 33.51 7.32
C GLU A 23 -6.85 34.07 6.84
N ASP A 24 -6.07 34.68 7.73
CA ASP A 24 -4.75 35.23 7.39
C ASP A 24 -3.78 34.13 6.95
N GLN A 25 -3.81 32.98 7.62
CA GLN A 25 -2.98 31.80 7.26
C GLN A 25 -3.40 31.20 5.92
N ILE A 26 -4.69 31.19 5.60
CA ILE A 26 -5.16 30.78 4.25
C ILE A 26 -4.62 31.74 3.20
N ASN A 27 -4.70 33.05 3.43
CA ASN A 27 -4.22 34.06 2.49
C ASN A 27 -2.72 33.93 2.25
N GLN A 28 -1.93 33.68 3.30
CA GLN A 28 -0.49 33.41 3.18
C GLN A 28 -0.21 32.14 2.38
N ALA A 29 -0.95 31.05 2.61
CA ALA A 29 -0.80 29.81 1.85
C ALA A 29 -1.19 29.97 0.37
N VAL A 30 -2.21 30.77 0.08
CA VAL A 30 -2.59 31.13 -1.30
C VAL A 30 -1.51 31.97 -1.98
N ALA A 31 -0.87 32.92 -1.27
CA ALA A 31 0.27 33.67 -1.77
C ALA A 31 1.46 32.73 -2.09
N TYR A 32 1.77 31.81 -1.18
CA TYR A 32 2.80 30.80 -1.37
C TYR A 32 2.55 29.92 -2.63
N GLN A 33 1.28 29.54 -2.88
CA GLN A 33 0.91 28.78 -4.09
C GLN A 33 1.15 29.57 -5.40
N LYS A 34 0.97 30.90 -5.38
CA LYS A 34 1.23 31.74 -6.57
C LYS A 34 2.70 31.75 -6.96
N GLU A 35 3.58 31.74 -5.94
CA GLU A 35 5.03 31.69 -6.13
C GLU A 35 5.53 30.28 -6.46
N ASN A 36 4.84 29.24 -5.94
CA ASN A 36 5.20 27.83 -6.10
C ASN A 36 4.10 27.09 -6.88
N LYS A 37 4.12 27.23 -8.21
CA LYS A 37 3.11 26.66 -9.11
C LYS A 37 2.96 25.14 -8.94
N GLY A 38 1.74 24.67 -8.83
CA GLY A 38 1.41 23.24 -8.70
C GLY A 38 1.32 22.74 -7.25
N VAL A 39 1.70 23.54 -6.27
CA VAL A 39 1.55 23.18 -4.85
C VAL A 39 0.08 23.28 -4.44
N ARG A 40 -0.47 22.22 -3.84
CA ARG A 40 -1.84 22.22 -3.29
C ARG A 40 -1.90 23.05 -2.00
N LEU A 41 -3.07 23.60 -1.68
CA LEU A 41 -3.26 24.46 -0.46
C LEU A 41 -2.81 23.74 0.82
N GLY A 42 -3.15 22.46 0.99
CA GLY A 42 -2.73 21.69 2.16
C GLY A 42 -1.22 21.55 2.28
N ALA A 43 -0.53 21.29 1.18
CA ALA A 43 0.93 21.21 1.15
C ALA A 43 1.58 22.58 1.45
N ALA A 44 0.99 23.68 0.97
CA ALA A 44 1.44 25.04 1.30
C ALA A 44 1.28 25.34 2.80
N LEU A 45 0.13 24.98 3.40
CA LEU A 45 -0.12 25.16 4.84
C LEU A 45 0.86 24.36 5.70
N ILE A 46 1.19 23.13 5.30
CA ILE A 46 2.19 22.28 5.99
C ILE A 46 3.59 22.91 5.85
N ALA A 47 3.98 23.31 4.62
CA ALA A 47 5.28 23.92 4.35
C ALA A 47 5.51 25.22 5.12
N LEU A 48 4.45 26.01 5.34
CA LEU A 48 4.47 27.22 6.16
C LEU A 48 4.39 26.92 7.67
N GLY A 49 4.24 25.66 8.08
CA GLY A 49 4.17 25.27 9.49
C GLY A 49 2.84 25.63 10.18
N PHE A 50 1.78 25.95 9.42
CA PHE A 50 0.49 26.32 9.99
C PHE A 50 -0.32 25.12 10.47
N ILE A 51 -0.14 23.95 9.82
CA ILE A 51 -0.74 22.68 10.20
C ILE A 51 0.27 21.54 10.09
N THR A 52 -0.01 20.45 10.79
CA THR A 52 0.70 19.17 10.64
C THR A 52 0.04 18.32 9.56
N GLU A 53 0.76 17.30 9.09
CA GLU A 53 0.21 16.28 8.18
C GLU A 53 -1.03 15.59 8.79
N LYS A 54 -0.97 15.24 10.07
CA LYS A 54 -2.10 14.64 10.80
C LYS A 54 -3.35 15.53 10.79
N GLN A 55 -3.21 16.82 11.06
CA GLN A 55 -4.33 17.77 11.00
C GLN A 55 -4.91 17.87 9.59
N MET A 56 -4.06 17.80 8.56
CA MET A 56 -4.53 17.78 7.18
C MET A 56 -5.30 16.50 6.85
N LEU A 57 -4.82 15.35 7.30
CA LEU A 57 -5.53 14.07 7.14
C LEU A 57 -6.87 14.05 7.86
N GLU A 58 -6.94 14.57 9.08
CA GLU A 58 -8.19 14.73 9.84
C GLU A 58 -9.22 15.60 9.08
N ALA A 59 -8.78 16.70 8.51
CA ALA A 59 -9.64 17.56 7.71
C ALA A 59 -10.11 16.89 6.41
N LEU A 60 -9.23 16.14 5.74
CA LEU A 60 -9.57 15.36 4.55
C LEU A 60 -10.52 14.21 4.89
N GLY A 61 -10.27 13.50 5.97
CA GLY A 61 -11.15 12.45 6.49
C GLY A 61 -12.56 12.96 6.76
N LYS A 62 -12.69 14.09 7.47
CA LYS A 62 -13.97 14.75 7.73
C LYS A 62 -14.68 15.16 6.43
N ARG A 63 -13.94 15.74 5.48
CA ARG A 63 -14.49 16.20 4.20
C ARG A 63 -14.98 15.06 3.31
N LEU A 64 -14.23 13.96 3.24
CA LEU A 64 -14.46 12.84 2.33
C LEU A 64 -15.21 11.68 3.00
N ASN A 65 -15.44 11.78 4.30
CA ASN A 65 -16.01 10.72 5.13
C ASN A 65 -15.14 9.45 5.11
N TYR A 66 -13.81 9.63 5.21
CA TYR A 66 -12.85 8.57 5.39
C TYR A 66 -12.32 8.53 6.82
N GLU A 67 -12.06 7.34 7.33
CA GLU A 67 -11.44 7.15 8.63
C GLU A 67 -9.96 7.47 8.56
N VAL A 68 -9.43 8.14 9.59
CA VAL A 68 -7.99 8.34 9.79
C VAL A 68 -7.51 7.34 10.82
N VAL A 69 -6.56 6.50 10.45
CA VAL A 69 -6.06 5.41 11.26
C VAL A 69 -4.56 5.56 11.55
N ASN A 70 -4.12 5.01 12.67
CA ASN A 70 -2.71 4.84 12.95
C ASN A 70 -2.32 3.39 12.59
N ILE A 71 -1.36 3.23 11.71
CA ILE A 71 -0.94 1.90 11.21
C ILE A 71 -0.47 1.00 12.35
N SER A 72 0.13 1.56 13.40
CA SER A 72 0.60 0.80 14.58
C SER A 72 -0.53 0.08 15.33
N ASP A 73 -1.76 0.57 15.19
CA ASP A 73 -2.92 0.03 15.89
C ASP A 73 -3.67 -1.01 15.05
N LEU A 74 -3.22 -1.24 13.80
CA LEU A 74 -3.86 -2.15 12.87
C LEU A 74 -3.22 -3.54 12.89
N SER A 75 -4.07 -4.55 12.76
CA SER A 75 -3.62 -5.90 12.43
C SER A 75 -3.57 -6.04 10.91
N VAL A 76 -2.37 -6.10 10.34
CA VAL A 76 -2.17 -6.22 8.90
C VAL A 76 -2.24 -7.68 8.46
N ASP A 77 -3.17 -8.00 7.56
CA ASP A 77 -3.24 -9.31 6.91
C ASP A 77 -2.30 -9.31 5.69
N VAL A 78 -1.27 -10.15 5.74
CA VAL A 78 -0.30 -10.32 4.66
C VAL A 78 -0.96 -10.70 3.33
N LYS A 79 -2.09 -11.44 3.37
CA LYS A 79 -2.85 -11.76 2.15
C LYS A 79 -3.41 -10.52 1.47
N ALA A 80 -3.83 -9.53 2.25
CA ALA A 80 -4.29 -8.26 1.69
C ALA A 80 -3.12 -7.49 1.05
N VAL A 81 -1.93 -7.53 1.66
CA VAL A 81 -0.72 -6.91 1.09
C VAL A 81 -0.35 -7.55 -0.24
N GLU A 82 -0.38 -8.89 -0.33
CA GLU A 82 -0.01 -9.65 -1.53
C GLU A 82 -0.93 -9.38 -2.74
N MET A 83 -2.16 -8.92 -2.52
CA MET A 83 -3.11 -8.62 -3.60
C MET A 83 -2.69 -7.41 -4.46
N ILE A 84 -1.87 -6.50 -3.93
CA ILE A 84 -1.33 -5.37 -4.69
C ILE A 84 0.11 -5.68 -5.06
N PRO A 85 0.51 -5.58 -6.35
CA PRO A 85 1.91 -5.67 -6.74
C PRO A 85 2.77 -4.59 -6.06
N ARG A 86 3.94 -4.98 -5.53
CA ARG A 86 4.87 -4.08 -4.83
C ARG A 86 5.14 -2.77 -5.58
N VAL A 87 5.37 -2.87 -6.90
CA VAL A 87 5.65 -1.70 -7.76
C VAL A 87 4.53 -0.66 -7.70
N LEU A 88 3.27 -1.11 -7.61
CA LEU A 88 2.12 -0.21 -7.53
C LEU A 88 1.91 0.33 -6.12
N ALA A 89 2.14 -0.48 -5.10
CA ALA A 89 2.12 -0.04 -3.71
C ALA A 89 3.13 1.09 -3.46
N GLU A 90 4.37 0.93 -3.94
CA GLU A 90 5.42 1.95 -3.85
C GLU A 90 5.13 3.16 -4.73
N LYS A 91 4.64 2.95 -5.96
CA LYS A 91 4.31 4.04 -6.90
C LYS A 91 3.24 4.99 -6.38
N TYR A 92 2.19 4.42 -5.78
CA TYR A 92 1.02 5.18 -5.33
C TYR A 92 1.03 5.49 -3.84
N ASN A 93 1.99 4.93 -3.10
CA ASN A 93 2.05 4.93 -1.64
C ASN A 93 0.73 4.43 -1.03
N MET A 94 0.34 3.20 -1.38
CA MET A 94 -0.91 2.55 -0.97
C MET A 94 -0.64 1.11 -0.56
N MET A 95 -1.31 0.62 0.49
CA MET A 95 -1.14 -0.75 0.97
C MET A 95 -2.47 -1.34 1.45
N GLY A 96 -2.77 -2.57 1.04
CA GLY A 96 -3.86 -3.32 1.64
C GLY A 96 -3.50 -3.80 3.04
N TYR A 97 -4.43 -3.69 3.98
CA TYR A 97 -4.18 -4.16 5.34
C TYR A 97 -5.17 -5.23 5.82
N LYS A 98 -6.32 -5.33 5.15
CA LYS A 98 -7.34 -6.32 5.50
C LYS A 98 -8.15 -6.70 4.27
N VAL A 99 -8.59 -7.96 4.19
CA VAL A 99 -9.51 -8.45 3.18
C VAL A 99 -10.63 -9.24 3.84
N GLU A 100 -11.86 -8.94 3.50
CA GLU A 100 -13.07 -9.66 3.86
C GLU A 100 -13.79 -10.08 2.58
N ASP A 101 -14.83 -10.89 2.65
CA ASP A 101 -15.47 -11.56 1.50
C ASP A 101 -15.58 -10.69 0.24
N THR A 102 -16.18 -9.54 0.34
CA THR A 102 -16.40 -8.60 -0.79
C THR A 102 -15.64 -7.29 -0.65
N MET A 103 -15.06 -7.02 0.53
CA MET A 103 -14.45 -5.74 0.89
C MET A 103 -12.93 -5.86 1.01
N TYR A 104 -12.22 -4.92 0.42
CA TYR A 104 -10.78 -4.76 0.54
C TYR A 104 -10.47 -3.43 1.23
N TYR A 105 -9.67 -3.47 2.29
CA TYR A 105 -9.32 -2.30 3.08
C TYR A 105 -7.96 -1.77 2.67
N LEU A 106 -7.94 -0.53 2.20
CA LEU A 106 -6.78 0.13 1.60
C LEU A 106 -6.33 1.33 2.45
N LEU A 107 -5.06 1.35 2.81
CA LEU A 107 -4.38 2.52 3.40
C LEU A 107 -3.87 3.44 2.30
N VAL A 108 -4.11 4.73 2.44
CA VAL A 108 -3.61 5.78 1.54
C VAL A 108 -3.16 7.01 2.33
N ASP A 109 -2.14 7.70 1.86
CA ASP A 109 -1.70 8.99 2.40
C ASP A 109 -2.35 10.18 1.67
N ASP A 110 -2.62 10.04 0.37
CA ASP A 110 -3.31 11.05 -0.45
C ASP A 110 -4.64 10.51 -1.02
N PRO A 111 -5.79 10.83 -0.40
CA PRO A 111 -7.09 10.38 -0.89
C PRO A 111 -7.52 11.06 -2.21
N LEU A 112 -6.75 12.02 -2.70
CA LEU A 112 -6.99 12.70 -3.97
C LEU A 112 -6.24 12.04 -5.14
N ASN A 113 -5.45 11.01 -4.88
CA ASN A 113 -4.83 10.17 -5.89
C ASN A 113 -5.86 9.17 -6.46
N PHE A 114 -6.90 9.70 -7.13
CA PHE A 114 -7.99 8.89 -7.68
C PHE A 114 -7.52 7.86 -8.70
N TYR A 115 -6.49 8.15 -9.49
CA TYR A 115 -5.93 7.21 -10.47
C TYR A 115 -5.32 5.99 -9.78
N GLY A 116 -4.52 6.20 -8.74
CA GLY A 116 -3.95 5.10 -7.98
C GLY A 116 -5.01 4.25 -7.29
N ILE A 117 -6.02 4.87 -6.69
CA ILE A 117 -7.13 4.17 -6.03
C ILE A 117 -7.91 3.33 -7.06
N GLU A 118 -8.19 3.87 -8.24
CA GLU A 118 -8.93 3.16 -9.29
C GLU A 118 -8.13 1.99 -9.87
N ASP A 119 -6.83 2.17 -10.12
CA ASP A 119 -5.93 1.10 -10.55
C ASP A 119 -5.93 -0.06 -9.53
N ILE A 120 -5.81 0.26 -8.23
CA ILE A 120 -5.86 -0.76 -7.17
C ILE A 120 -7.22 -1.45 -7.13
N ARG A 121 -8.32 -0.70 -7.24
CA ARG A 121 -9.68 -1.28 -7.27
C ARG A 121 -9.85 -2.31 -8.38
N GLN A 122 -9.34 -2.01 -9.58
CA GLN A 122 -9.40 -2.93 -10.71
C GLN A 122 -8.56 -4.20 -10.47
N ILE A 123 -7.39 -4.06 -9.85
CA ILE A 123 -6.49 -5.19 -9.57
C ILE A 123 -7.08 -6.12 -8.51
N VAL A 124 -7.60 -5.57 -7.41
CA VAL A 124 -8.14 -6.39 -6.32
C VAL A 124 -9.51 -6.98 -6.64
N GLY A 125 -10.25 -6.39 -7.59
CA GLY A 125 -11.56 -6.89 -8.06
C GLY A 125 -12.63 -6.93 -6.95
N ARG A 126 -12.53 -6.03 -5.95
CA ARG A 126 -13.42 -5.96 -4.79
C ARG A 126 -13.83 -4.52 -4.53
N GLU A 127 -14.85 -4.33 -3.70
CA GLU A 127 -15.15 -3.01 -3.15
C GLU A 127 -14.00 -2.56 -2.24
N VAL A 128 -13.56 -1.31 -2.41
CA VAL A 128 -12.42 -0.76 -1.68
C VAL A 128 -12.90 0.21 -0.61
N HIS A 129 -12.63 -0.14 0.64
CA HIS A 129 -12.75 0.76 1.78
C HIS A 129 -11.44 1.50 2.00
N ILE A 130 -11.48 2.83 2.01
CA ILE A 130 -10.29 3.69 2.11
C ILE A 130 -10.14 4.16 3.55
N SER A 131 -8.95 3.97 4.12
CA SER A 131 -8.53 4.54 5.39
C SER A 131 -7.30 5.41 5.17
N LEU A 132 -7.28 6.60 5.79
CA LEU A 132 -6.19 7.55 5.66
C LEU A 132 -5.15 7.32 6.76
N CYS A 133 -3.88 7.46 6.42
CA CYS A 133 -2.78 7.40 7.38
C CYS A 133 -1.64 8.33 6.97
N GLU A 134 -0.74 8.62 7.90
CA GLU A 134 0.43 9.46 7.65
C GLU A 134 1.39 8.79 6.66
N LYS A 135 2.02 9.61 5.84
CA LYS A 135 2.87 9.17 4.72
C LYS A 135 4.05 8.33 5.17
N ALA A 136 4.87 8.82 6.09
CA ALA A 136 6.10 8.12 6.49
C ALA A 136 5.84 6.77 7.17
N PRO A 137 4.87 6.60 8.09
CA PRO A 137 4.47 5.29 8.59
C PRO A 137 4.00 4.32 7.50
N LEU A 138 3.27 4.81 6.48
CA LEU A 138 2.81 3.99 5.38
C LEU A 138 3.98 3.50 4.50
N GLU A 139 4.89 4.40 4.12
CA GLU A 139 6.11 4.06 3.36
C GLU A 139 6.93 2.97 4.08
N ASN A 140 7.15 3.13 5.39
CA ASN A 140 7.88 2.16 6.20
C ASN A 140 7.16 0.80 6.25
N SER A 141 5.83 0.82 6.38
CA SER A 141 5.02 -0.40 6.41
C SER A 141 5.03 -1.13 5.06
N ILE A 142 4.96 -0.40 3.94
CA ILE A 142 5.10 -0.98 2.60
C ILE A 142 6.45 -1.71 2.49
N GLN A 143 7.56 -1.06 2.86
CA GLN A 143 8.88 -1.69 2.79
C GLN A 143 8.97 -2.94 3.67
N TYR A 144 8.45 -2.87 4.89
CA TYR A 144 8.48 -3.99 5.83
C TYR A 144 7.68 -5.18 5.32
N TYR A 145 6.39 -5.00 5.03
CA TYR A 145 5.49 -6.10 4.67
C TYR A 145 5.82 -6.73 3.33
N TYR A 146 6.23 -5.96 2.31
CA TYR A 146 6.65 -6.54 1.04
C TYR A 146 8.00 -7.26 1.13
N SER A 147 8.86 -6.89 2.05
CA SER A 147 10.06 -7.68 2.35
C SER A 147 9.71 -9.02 3.01
N GLU A 148 8.76 -9.03 3.93
CA GLU A 148 8.23 -10.26 4.56
C GLU A 148 7.57 -11.18 3.52
N VAL A 149 6.71 -10.63 2.65
CA VAL A 149 6.10 -11.36 1.54
C VAL A 149 7.15 -12.03 0.65
N SER A 150 8.19 -11.27 0.26
CA SER A 150 9.26 -11.78 -0.59
C SER A 150 10.04 -12.92 0.09
N ALA A 151 10.32 -12.79 1.38
CA ALA A 151 11.00 -13.83 2.15
C ALA A 151 10.16 -15.12 2.25
N ARG A 152 8.86 -15.00 2.51
CA ARG A 152 7.92 -16.14 2.53
C ARG A 152 7.86 -16.87 1.18
N GLN A 153 7.74 -16.12 0.09
CA GLN A 153 7.70 -16.69 -1.26
C GLN A 153 9.00 -17.41 -1.61
N ALA A 154 10.16 -16.86 -1.23
CA ALA A 154 11.45 -17.51 -1.42
C ALA A 154 11.56 -18.82 -0.62
N ALA A 155 11.13 -18.83 0.64
CA ALA A 155 11.12 -20.02 1.49
C ALA A 155 10.20 -21.10 0.95
N GLN A 156 9.00 -20.74 0.45
CA GLN A 156 8.07 -21.69 -0.15
C GLN A 156 8.63 -22.33 -1.43
N LYS A 157 9.26 -21.53 -2.30
CA LYS A 157 9.92 -22.04 -3.51
C LYS A 157 11.07 -23.00 -3.19
N ALA A 158 11.88 -22.68 -2.18
CA ALA A 158 12.96 -23.56 -1.74
C ALA A 158 12.42 -24.91 -1.20
N ALA A 159 11.36 -24.89 -0.40
CA ALA A 159 10.72 -26.10 0.12
C ALA A 159 10.16 -26.99 -1.01
N GLN A 160 9.48 -26.40 -2.01
CA GLN A 160 8.93 -27.12 -3.15
C GLN A 160 10.04 -27.79 -4.00
N ASN A 161 11.15 -27.09 -4.23
CA ASN A 161 12.27 -27.66 -4.98
C ASN A 161 12.92 -28.83 -4.24
N THR A 162 12.98 -28.79 -2.91
CA THR A 162 13.53 -29.87 -2.08
C THR A 162 12.65 -31.13 -2.15
N THR A 163 11.31 -30.96 -2.16
CA THR A 163 10.37 -32.07 -2.26
C THR A 163 10.45 -32.76 -3.64
N GLN A 164 10.55 -31.98 -4.72
CA GLN A 164 10.70 -32.56 -6.07
C GLN A 164 12.03 -33.30 -6.22
N THR A 165 13.11 -32.83 -5.61
CA THR A 165 14.41 -33.53 -5.66
C THR A 165 14.36 -34.83 -4.86
N SER A 166 13.63 -34.88 -3.76
CA SER A 166 13.44 -36.10 -2.97
C SER A 166 12.61 -37.17 -3.71
N GLU A 167 11.52 -36.76 -4.39
CA GLU A 167 10.68 -37.68 -5.20
C GLU A 167 11.45 -38.24 -6.39
N ILE A 168 12.32 -37.44 -7.04
CA ILE A 168 13.17 -37.93 -8.13
C ILE A 168 14.22 -38.93 -7.64
N MET A 169 14.75 -38.74 -6.42
CA MET A 169 15.69 -39.69 -5.81
C MET A 169 15.00 -41.00 -5.38
N GLU A 170 13.77 -40.99 -4.88
CA GLU A 170 13.03 -42.19 -4.53
C GLU A 170 12.67 -43.03 -5.77
N ILE A 171 12.27 -42.39 -6.87
CA ILE A 171 11.96 -43.10 -8.14
C ILE A 171 13.22 -43.74 -8.74
N SER A 172 14.41 -43.19 -8.54
CA SER A 172 15.66 -43.74 -9.04
C SER A 172 16.23 -44.87 -8.20
N VAL A 173 15.67 -45.17 -7.03
CA VAL A 173 16.13 -46.26 -6.15
C VAL A 173 15.27 -47.53 -6.32
N GLU A 174 14.04 -47.44 -6.86
CA GLU A 174 13.16 -48.61 -7.08
C GLU A 174 13.38 -49.35 -8.42
N GLU A 175 14.18 -48.81 -9.35
CA GLU A 175 14.53 -49.51 -10.62
C GLU A 175 15.99 -49.93 -10.68
N GLY A 176 16.45 -50.62 -9.67
CA GLY A 176 17.84 -51.08 -9.61
C GLY A 176 18.02 -52.53 -9.19
N ASP A 177 17.41 -53.47 -9.92
CA ASP A 177 17.85 -54.85 -9.90
C ASP A 177 17.85 -55.38 -11.35
N ASP A 178 18.92 -55.11 -12.09
CA ASP A 178 19.56 -56.02 -13.02
C ASP A 178 20.86 -55.42 -13.59
N ASP A 179 21.87 -56.29 -13.59
CA ASP A 179 23.24 -56.11 -14.06
C ASP A 179 23.40 -55.36 -15.41
N THR A 180 23.97 -54.15 -15.41
CA THR A 180 24.96 -53.75 -16.46
C THR A 180 25.71 -52.46 -16.04
N PRO A 181 27.05 -52.38 -16.18
CA PRO A 181 27.81 -51.23 -15.73
C PRO A 181 27.68 -50.07 -16.74
N ILE A 182 27.09 -48.99 -16.33
CA ILE A 182 27.11 -47.73 -17.09
C ILE A 182 28.44 -47.00 -16.78
N ILE A 183 29.50 -47.41 -17.46
CA ILE A 183 30.69 -46.60 -17.68
C ILE A 183 30.62 -46.13 -19.12
N ASN A 184 30.11 -44.93 -19.37
CA ASN A 184 30.40 -44.11 -20.56
C ASN A 184 29.42 -42.93 -20.69
N LEU A 185 29.58 -41.92 -19.86
CA LEU A 185 28.92 -40.59 -20.12
C LEU A 185 29.71 -39.41 -19.55
N PHE A 186 31.02 -39.59 -19.36
CA PHE A 186 31.87 -38.49 -18.88
C PHE A 186 32.94 -38.00 -19.89
N ASN A 187 32.86 -38.38 -21.16
CA ASN A 187 33.85 -37.95 -22.15
C ASN A 187 33.25 -37.27 -23.38
N SER A 188 32.36 -36.30 -23.20
CA SER A 188 31.92 -35.48 -24.33
C SER A 188 31.60 -34.06 -23.91
N LEU A 189 32.57 -33.39 -23.22
CA LEU A 189 32.62 -31.95 -23.07
C LEU A 189 34.06 -31.52 -22.75
N LEU A 190 34.89 -31.58 -23.80
CA LEU A 190 36.08 -30.76 -23.99
C LEU A 190 35.99 -30.11 -25.36
#